data_1c0df243e591c77fe44ed01005979278
#
_entry.id   1c0df243e591c77fe44ed01005979278
#
_cell.length_a   1.000
_cell.length_b   1.000
_cell.length_c   1.000
_cell.angle_alpha   90.00
_cell.angle_beta   90.00
_cell.angle_gamma   90.00
#
_symmetry.space_group_name_H-M   'P 1'
#
loop_
_entity.id
_entity.type
_entity.pdbx_description
1 polymer ?
#
loop_
_entity_poly.entity_id
_entity_poly.type
_entity_poly.pdbx_seq_one_letter_code
_entity_poly.pdbx_strand_id
1 'polypeptide(L)'
;VLTNNWDEIVNDPEIDIVIELIGGIEPARSYILAAINAGKHVVTANKDLVASEGKKILATAKRNGKDFLYEASVAGGIPIIRPLRQSLVASELTEVMGIVNGTTNYILTRMTEDGMGYEEALALATKLGYAESDPTADVEGYDAGRKVAIMASIAFNSNVTFSQVYTEGITHITAEAVSYTHLRAHETKANL
;
A
#
# COMPACT_ATOMS: atom_id res chain seq x y z
N VAL A 1 -18.23 15.05 19.20
CA VAL A 1 -18.80 16.09 18.31
C VAL A 1 -18.71 15.59 16.87
N LEU A 2 -19.75 15.78 16.07
CA LEU A 2 -19.76 15.51 14.63
C LEU A 2 -19.84 16.86 13.91
N THR A 3 -18.91 17.15 13.01
CA THR A 3 -18.85 18.40 12.24
C THR A 3 -18.43 18.16 10.80
N ASN A 4 -18.91 19.01 9.88
CA ASN A 4 -18.43 19.07 8.49
C ASN A 4 -17.43 20.22 8.29
N ASN A 5 -17.10 20.95 9.35
CA ASN A 5 -16.20 22.08 9.29
C ASN A 5 -14.78 21.66 9.71
N TRP A 6 -13.88 21.56 8.75
CA TRP A 6 -12.48 21.22 9.00
C TRP A 6 -11.77 22.22 9.91
N ASP A 7 -12.12 23.51 9.83
CA ASP A 7 -11.49 24.56 10.63
C ASP A 7 -11.75 24.39 12.13
N GLU A 8 -12.87 23.82 12.52
CA GLU A 8 -13.16 23.49 13.92
C GLU A 8 -12.20 22.41 14.45
N ILE A 9 -11.80 21.44 13.59
CA ILE A 9 -10.90 20.36 13.97
C ILE A 9 -9.45 20.87 14.01
N VAL A 10 -9.04 21.58 12.98
CA VAL A 10 -7.62 21.98 12.85
C VAL A 10 -7.22 23.05 13.86
N ASN A 11 -8.15 23.92 14.27
CA ASN A 11 -7.89 24.99 15.22
C ASN A 11 -8.21 24.63 16.67
N ASP A 12 -8.78 23.46 16.94
CA ASP A 12 -9.08 23.02 18.30
C ASP A 12 -7.79 22.68 19.05
N PRO A 13 -7.46 23.40 20.15
CA PRO A 13 -6.23 23.14 20.92
C PRO A 13 -6.28 21.83 21.74
N GLU A 14 -7.44 21.21 21.93
CA GLU A 14 -7.59 19.94 22.63
C GLU A 14 -7.35 18.73 21.74
N ILE A 15 -7.24 18.93 20.41
CA ILE A 15 -6.95 17.87 19.44
C ILE A 15 -5.45 17.81 19.20
N ASP A 16 -4.79 16.74 19.63
CA ASP A 16 -3.37 16.48 19.42
C ASP A 16 -3.09 15.66 18.16
N ILE A 17 -4.00 14.76 17.79
CA ILE A 17 -3.81 13.79 16.72
C ILE A 17 -5.00 13.83 15.76
N VAL A 18 -4.70 13.89 14.47
CA VAL A 18 -5.68 13.75 13.39
C VAL A 18 -5.47 12.41 12.68
N ILE A 19 -6.56 11.65 12.50
CA ILE A 19 -6.57 10.39 11.75
C ILE A 19 -7.26 10.65 10.41
N GLU A 20 -6.53 10.52 9.31
CA GLU A 20 -7.04 10.71 7.95
C GLU A 20 -7.37 9.35 7.33
N LEU A 21 -8.63 9.17 6.90
CA LEU A 21 -9.16 7.95 6.30
C LEU A 21 -10.01 8.25 5.03
N ILE A 22 -9.81 9.43 4.41
CA ILE A 22 -10.59 9.87 3.26
C ILE A 22 -10.15 9.11 2.01
N GLY A 23 -8.84 8.91 1.85
CA GLY A 23 -8.26 8.34 0.64
C GLY A 23 -8.08 9.34 -0.50
N GLY A 24 -7.42 8.91 -1.59
CA GLY A 24 -7.05 9.76 -2.72
C GLY A 24 -5.98 10.80 -2.38
N ILE A 25 -5.72 11.73 -3.30
CA ILE A 25 -4.68 12.75 -3.11
C ILE A 25 -5.27 14.01 -2.48
N GLU A 26 -6.28 14.61 -3.10
CA GLU A 26 -7.00 15.76 -2.56
C GLU A 26 -8.45 15.36 -2.19
N PRO A 27 -9.01 15.85 -1.11
CA PRO A 27 -8.48 16.90 -0.19
C PRO A 27 -7.56 16.39 0.93
N ALA A 28 -7.25 15.08 0.98
CA ALA A 28 -6.48 14.47 2.07
C ALA A 28 -5.13 15.17 2.30
N ARG A 29 -4.38 15.48 1.22
CA ARG A 29 -3.12 16.21 1.30
C ARG A 29 -3.27 17.55 1.99
N SER A 30 -4.24 18.34 1.57
CA SER A 30 -4.51 19.67 2.13
C SER A 30 -4.83 19.60 3.62
N TYR A 31 -5.64 18.64 4.04
CA TYR A 31 -6.01 18.43 5.45
C TYR A 31 -4.83 17.97 6.29
N ILE A 32 -4.05 17.01 5.82
CA ILE A 32 -2.85 16.53 6.51
C ILE A 32 -1.84 17.68 6.72
N LEU A 33 -1.56 18.45 5.67
CA LEU A 33 -0.61 19.57 5.79
C LEU A 33 -1.13 20.66 6.72
N ALA A 34 -2.44 20.98 6.70
CA ALA A 34 -3.05 21.93 7.62
C ALA A 34 -2.93 21.43 9.07
N ALA A 35 -3.23 20.16 9.35
CA ALA A 35 -3.11 19.57 10.68
C ALA A 35 -1.67 19.66 11.21
N ILE A 36 -0.68 19.25 10.39
CA ILE A 36 0.75 19.30 10.76
C ILE A 36 1.18 20.74 11.06
N ASN A 37 0.78 21.69 10.21
CA ASN A 37 1.13 23.12 10.39
C ASN A 37 0.44 23.73 11.62
N ALA A 38 -0.75 23.23 12.00
CA ALA A 38 -1.42 23.60 13.23
C ALA A 38 -0.88 22.88 14.49
N GLY A 39 0.24 22.14 14.35
CA GLY A 39 0.90 21.49 15.47
C GLY A 39 0.29 20.17 15.90
N LYS A 40 -0.42 19.46 15.02
CA LYS A 40 -1.01 18.16 15.31
C LYS A 40 -0.20 17.02 14.70
N HIS A 41 -0.19 15.86 15.37
CA HIS A 41 0.31 14.62 14.80
C HIS A 41 -0.72 14.06 13.82
N VAL A 42 -0.26 13.33 12.80
CA VAL A 42 -1.16 12.74 11.81
C VAL A 42 -0.92 11.24 11.65
N VAL A 43 -2.01 10.50 11.59
CA VAL A 43 -2.03 9.07 11.24
C VAL A 43 -2.87 8.89 9.98
N THR A 44 -2.39 8.13 9.00
CA THR A 44 -3.13 7.86 7.77
C THR A 44 -2.99 6.41 7.31
N ALA A 45 -4.00 5.92 6.60
CA ALA A 45 -3.97 4.67 5.84
C ALA A 45 -3.86 4.91 4.31
N ASN A 46 -3.72 6.16 3.88
CA ASN A 46 -3.80 6.61 2.49
C ASN A 46 -2.53 6.29 1.69
N LYS A 47 -2.50 5.10 1.09
CA LYS A 47 -1.35 4.66 0.29
C LYS A 47 -1.09 5.52 -0.95
N ASP A 48 -2.15 6.05 -1.59
CA ASP A 48 -2.01 6.85 -2.81
C ASP A 48 -1.23 8.14 -2.52
N LEU A 49 -1.59 8.81 -1.44
CA LEU A 49 -0.92 10.02 -1.00
C LEU A 49 0.50 9.74 -0.51
N VAL A 50 0.71 8.68 0.28
CA VAL A 50 2.04 8.32 0.78
C VAL A 50 2.98 7.93 -0.35
N ALA A 51 2.50 7.16 -1.34
CA ALA A 51 3.29 6.73 -2.50
C ALA A 51 3.67 7.89 -3.45
N SER A 52 2.88 8.95 -3.48
CA SER A 52 3.12 10.10 -4.37
C SER A 52 3.81 11.27 -3.68
N GLU A 53 3.43 11.61 -2.45
CA GLU A 53 3.82 12.85 -1.76
C GLU A 53 4.45 12.61 -0.37
N GLY A 54 4.62 11.33 0.03
CA GLY A 54 5.04 10.95 1.39
C GLY A 54 6.30 11.65 1.87
N LYS A 55 7.32 11.81 1.00
CA LYS A 55 8.57 12.52 1.33
C LYS A 55 8.33 13.97 1.69
N LYS A 56 7.47 14.68 0.97
CA LYS A 56 7.16 16.09 1.23
C LYS A 56 6.41 16.26 2.55
N ILE A 57 5.45 15.37 2.81
CA ILE A 57 4.67 15.37 4.04
C ILE A 57 5.57 15.07 5.24
N LEU A 58 6.42 14.04 5.14
CA LEU A 58 7.40 13.72 6.18
C LEU A 58 8.36 14.87 6.47
N ALA A 59 8.84 15.56 5.43
CA ALA A 59 9.71 16.73 5.60
C ALA A 59 8.96 17.87 6.31
N THR A 60 7.68 18.07 6.02
CA THR A 60 6.85 19.08 6.70
C THR A 60 6.60 18.69 8.16
N ALA A 61 6.26 17.44 8.43
CA ALA A 61 6.07 16.92 9.78
C ALA A 61 7.36 17.12 10.63
N LYS A 62 8.51 16.72 10.07
CA LYS A 62 9.81 16.89 10.73
C LYS A 62 10.12 18.37 11.08
N ARG A 63 9.86 19.32 10.14
CA ARG A 63 10.08 20.76 10.38
C ARG A 63 9.18 21.30 11.50
N ASN A 64 7.98 20.75 11.66
CA ASN A 64 7.03 21.15 12.69
C ASN A 64 7.20 20.36 14.01
N GLY A 65 8.16 19.42 14.09
CA GLY A 65 8.34 18.56 15.26
C GLY A 65 7.15 17.63 15.52
N LYS A 66 6.46 17.20 14.46
CA LYS A 66 5.28 16.34 14.52
C LYS A 66 5.51 15.01 13.83
N ASP A 67 4.77 13.99 14.26
CA ASP A 67 4.79 12.68 13.64
C ASP A 67 3.77 12.60 12.51
N PHE A 68 4.19 11.92 11.42
CA PHE A 68 3.33 11.44 10.36
C PHE A 68 3.47 9.93 10.27
N LEU A 69 2.43 9.21 10.71
CA LEU A 69 2.40 7.75 10.80
C LEU A 69 1.47 7.18 9.74
N TYR A 70 1.93 6.16 9.03
CA TYR A 70 1.23 5.60 7.87
C TYR A 70 1.35 4.07 7.77
N GLU A 71 1.40 3.39 8.93
CA GLU A 71 1.53 1.92 9.00
C GLU A 71 0.47 1.21 8.15
N ALA A 72 -0.80 1.62 8.27
CA ALA A 72 -1.91 1.00 7.56
C ALA A 72 -1.97 1.29 6.05
N SER A 73 -1.04 2.09 5.50
CA SER A 73 -0.92 2.29 4.05
C SER A 73 -0.38 1.06 3.32
N VAL A 74 0.29 0.13 4.03
CA VAL A 74 0.78 -1.14 3.50
C VAL A 74 0.41 -2.25 4.47
N ALA A 75 -0.09 -3.38 3.94
CA ALA A 75 -0.43 -4.59 4.67
C ALA A 75 -1.53 -4.45 5.74
N GLY A 76 -2.28 -3.35 5.76
CA GLY A 76 -3.41 -3.13 6.66
C GLY A 76 -3.02 -3.24 8.14
N GLY A 77 -3.53 -4.26 8.84
CA GLY A 77 -3.23 -4.51 10.25
C GLY A 77 -1.92 -5.27 10.51
N ILE A 78 -1.22 -5.72 9.46
CA ILE A 78 0.06 -6.43 9.59
C ILE A 78 1.20 -5.40 9.62
N PRO A 79 2.01 -5.33 10.70
CA PRO A 79 3.06 -4.34 10.79
C PRO A 79 4.23 -4.65 9.85
N ILE A 80 4.54 -3.72 8.94
CA ILE A 80 5.68 -3.81 8.02
C ILE A 80 6.50 -2.51 7.99
N ILE A 81 5.85 -1.35 8.00
CA ILE A 81 6.51 -0.05 7.96
C ILE A 81 7.38 0.15 9.22
N ARG A 82 6.82 -0.13 10.39
CA ARG A 82 7.53 0.01 11.66
C ARG A 82 8.73 -0.93 11.76
N PRO A 83 8.66 -2.23 11.45
CA PRO A 83 9.82 -3.10 11.37
C PRO A 83 10.91 -2.58 10.44
N LEU A 84 10.59 -2.14 9.24
CA LEU A 84 11.55 -1.58 8.30
C LEU A 84 12.24 -0.32 8.83
N ARG A 85 11.49 0.57 9.51
CA ARG A 85 12.00 1.86 10.00
C ARG A 85 12.72 1.80 11.34
N GLN A 86 12.42 0.84 12.18
CA GLN A 86 12.91 0.78 13.55
C GLN A 86 13.74 -0.48 13.83
N SER A 87 13.22 -1.66 13.51
CA SER A 87 13.87 -2.92 13.86
C SER A 87 15.04 -3.27 12.94
N LEU A 88 14.93 -2.93 11.66
CA LEU A 88 15.92 -3.27 10.64
C LEU A 88 16.84 -2.09 10.25
N VAL A 89 16.77 -0.98 10.97
CA VAL A 89 17.52 0.25 10.64
C VAL A 89 19.04 0.07 10.62
N ALA A 90 19.56 -0.89 11.39
CA ALA A 90 20.99 -1.20 11.43
C ALA A 90 21.41 -2.30 10.44
N SER A 91 20.47 -2.85 9.68
CA SER A 91 20.72 -3.90 8.69
C SER A 91 20.79 -3.31 7.28
N GLU A 92 21.65 -3.86 6.45
CA GLU A 92 21.65 -3.58 5.03
C GLU A 92 20.58 -4.46 4.37
N LEU A 93 19.53 -3.83 3.84
CA LEU A 93 18.47 -4.51 3.12
C LEU A 93 18.83 -4.57 1.63
N THR A 94 18.96 -5.75 1.10
CA THR A 94 19.28 -5.99 -0.31
C THR A 94 18.03 -6.22 -1.15
N GLU A 95 16.98 -6.78 -0.54
CA GLU A 95 15.75 -7.13 -1.23
C GLU A 95 14.56 -7.10 -0.26
N VAL A 96 13.38 -6.77 -0.78
CA VAL A 96 12.09 -6.93 -0.10
C VAL A 96 11.14 -7.64 -1.05
N MET A 97 10.66 -8.80 -0.66
CA MET A 97 9.77 -9.62 -1.46
C MET A 97 8.53 -10.03 -0.65
N GLY A 98 7.37 -10.06 -1.27
CA GLY A 98 6.14 -10.49 -0.58
C GLY A 98 4.89 -10.37 -1.43
N ILE A 99 3.81 -10.98 -0.93
CA ILE A 99 2.46 -10.87 -1.49
C ILE A 99 1.80 -9.68 -0.80
N VAL A 100 1.45 -8.65 -1.57
CA VAL A 100 0.94 -7.38 -1.03
C VAL A 100 -0.49 -7.03 -1.48
N ASN A 101 -1.12 -7.88 -2.30
CA ASN A 101 -2.49 -7.71 -2.74
C ASN A 101 -3.30 -9.01 -2.55
N GLY A 102 -4.37 -8.94 -1.76
CA GLY A 102 -5.21 -10.11 -1.43
C GLY A 102 -6.08 -10.57 -2.59
N THR A 103 -6.62 -9.63 -3.37
CA THR A 103 -7.52 -9.92 -4.50
C THR A 103 -6.81 -10.73 -5.57
N THR A 104 -5.66 -10.24 -6.03
CA THR A 104 -4.87 -10.95 -7.05
C THR A 104 -4.31 -12.26 -6.54
N ASN A 105 -3.88 -12.30 -5.28
CA ASN A 105 -3.46 -13.56 -4.66
C ASN A 105 -4.59 -14.60 -4.65
N TYR A 106 -5.82 -14.20 -4.32
CA TYR A 106 -6.98 -15.10 -4.36
C TYR A 106 -7.24 -15.61 -5.79
N ILE A 107 -7.28 -14.70 -6.78
CA ILE A 107 -7.52 -15.05 -8.20
C ILE A 107 -6.47 -16.05 -8.69
N LEU A 108 -5.19 -15.75 -8.51
CA LEU A 108 -4.09 -16.63 -8.95
C LEU A 108 -4.11 -17.99 -8.21
N THR A 109 -4.51 -18.00 -6.95
CA THR A 109 -4.67 -19.25 -6.20
C THR A 109 -5.78 -20.12 -6.81
N ARG A 110 -6.95 -19.54 -7.14
CA ARG A 110 -8.03 -20.29 -7.81
C ARG A 110 -7.62 -20.81 -9.19
N MET A 111 -6.89 -20.01 -9.94
CA MET A 111 -6.34 -20.43 -11.24
C MET A 111 -5.39 -21.62 -11.09
N THR A 112 -4.56 -21.63 -10.02
CA THR A 112 -3.57 -22.67 -9.78
C THR A 112 -4.20 -23.97 -9.22
N GLU A 113 -5.03 -23.85 -8.19
CA GLU A 113 -5.55 -25.00 -7.43
C GLU A 113 -6.76 -25.64 -8.11
N ASP A 114 -7.64 -24.81 -8.68
CA ASP A 114 -8.90 -25.28 -9.25
C ASP A 114 -8.86 -25.32 -10.79
N GLY A 115 -7.78 -24.85 -11.42
CA GLY A 115 -7.65 -24.79 -12.89
C GLY A 115 -8.58 -23.78 -13.55
N MET A 116 -9.10 -22.80 -12.79
CA MET A 116 -10.02 -21.78 -13.29
C MET A 116 -9.35 -20.88 -14.30
N GLY A 117 -10.11 -20.38 -15.29
CA GLY A 117 -9.70 -19.25 -16.11
C GLY A 117 -9.72 -17.95 -15.31
N TYR A 118 -8.99 -16.92 -15.79
CA TYR A 118 -8.92 -15.61 -15.12
C TYR A 118 -10.31 -15.00 -14.88
N GLU A 119 -11.15 -14.95 -15.89
CA GLU A 119 -12.50 -14.35 -15.81
C GLU A 119 -13.39 -15.06 -14.79
N GLU A 120 -13.31 -16.39 -14.73
CA GLU A 120 -14.07 -17.20 -13.76
C GLU A 120 -13.59 -16.94 -12.34
N ALA A 121 -12.28 -16.91 -12.13
CA ALA A 121 -11.68 -16.64 -10.82
C ALA A 121 -11.97 -15.20 -10.35
N LEU A 122 -11.96 -14.22 -11.24
CA LEU A 122 -12.34 -12.83 -10.93
C LEU A 122 -13.83 -12.73 -10.57
N ALA A 123 -14.72 -13.36 -11.34
CA ALA A 123 -16.14 -13.36 -11.05
C ALA A 123 -16.43 -13.99 -9.67
N LEU A 124 -15.72 -15.06 -9.32
CA LEU A 124 -15.84 -15.70 -8.01
C LEU A 124 -15.30 -14.78 -6.89
N ALA A 125 -14.16 -14.12 -7.12
CA ALA A 125 -13.60 -13.15 -6.18
C ALA A 125 -14.57 -12.00 -5.89
N THR A 126 -15.22 -11.47 -6.92
CA THR A 126 -16.24 -10.41 -6.79
C THR A 126 -17.47 -10.91 -6.02
N LYS A 127 -17.96 -12.09 -6.35
CA LYS A 127 -19.11 -12.71 -5.65
C LYS A 127 -18.87 -12.91 -4.17
N LEU A 128 -17.65 -13.24 -3.78
CA LEU A 128 -17.24 -13.47 -2.40
C LEU A 128 -16.80 -12.21 -1.67
N GLY A 129 -16.74 -11.06 -2.35
CA GLY A 129 -16.35 -9.77 -1.77
C GLY A 129 -14.84 -9.58 -1.63
N TYR A 130 -14.00 -10.39 -2.29
CA TYR A 130 -12.56 -10.18 -2.36
C TYR A 130 -12.17 -9.13 -3.41
N ALA A 131 -12.95 -8.99 -4.47
CA ALA A 131 -12.82 -7.95 -5.48
C ALA A 131 -13.99 -6.98 -5.41
N GLU A 132 -13.71 -5.70 -5.55
CA GLU A 132 -14.72 -4.65 -5.70
C GLU A 132 -15.34 -4.68 -7.10
N SER A 133 -16.38 -3.87 -7.34
CA SER A 133 -17.04 -3.75 -8.64
C SER A 133 -16.09 -3.19 -9.73
N ASP A 134 -15.12 -2.38 -9.36
CA ASP A 134 -14.01 -1.96 -10.20
C ASP A 134 -12.69 -2.50 -9.61
N PRO A 135 -12.23 -3.67 -10.06
CA PRO A 135 -11.01 -4.29 -9.57
C PRO A 135 -9.72 -3.78 -10.24
N THR A 136 -9.80 -2.78 -11.11
CA THR A 136 -8.69 -2.32 -11.97
C THR A 136 -7.41 -2.06 -11.17
N ALA A 137 -7.51 -1.38 -10.03
CA ALA A 137 -6.33 -1.08 -9.21
C ALA A 137 -5.60 -2.34 -8.72
N ASP A 138 -6.34 -3.41 -8.47
CA ASP A 138 -5.79 -4.70 -8.05
C ASP A 138 -5.22 -5.47 -9.25
N VAL A 139 -6.07 -5.73 -10.26
CA VAL A 139 -5.73 -6.64 -11.36
C VAL A 139 -4.69 -6.08 -12.32
N GLU A 140 -4.58 -4.75 -12.43
CA GLU A 140 -3.53 -4.07 -13.20
C GLU A 140 -2.25 -3.80 -12.37
N GLY A 141 -2.20 -4.24 -11.12
CA GLY A 141 -1.03 -4.17 -10.27
C GLY A 141 -0.78 -2.78 -9.63
N TYR A 142 -1.67 -1.82 -9.79
CA TYR A 142 -1.46 -0.45 -9.28
C TYR A 142 -1.43 -0.39 -7.76
N ASP A 143 -2.28 -1.16 -7.09
CA ASP A 143 -2.27 -1.28 -5.63
C ASP A 143 -0.92 -1.83 -5.12
N ALA A 144 -0.45 -2.93 -5.72
CA ALA A 144 0.84 -3.51 -5.39
C ALA A 144 2.00 -2.55 -5.68
N GLY A 145 1.98 -1.87 -6.83
CA GLY A 145 3.01 -0.90 -7.21
C GLY A 145 3.12 0.28 -6.25
N ARG A 146 2.00 0.80 -5.74
CA ARG A 146 2.00 1.86 -4.72
C ARG A 146 2.62 1.39 -3.41
N LYS A 147 2.28 0.17 -2.96
CA LYS A 147 2.86 -0.43 -1.76
C LYS A 147 4.37 -0.68 -1.92
N VAL A 148 4.82 -1.13 -3.10
CA VAL A 148 6.25 -1.29 -3.43
C VAL A 148 6.96 0.05 -3.36
N ALA A 149 6.41 1.14 -3.92
CA ALA A 149 7.00 2.47 -3.85
C ALA A 149 7.24 2.94 -2.41
N ILE A 150 6.25 2.72 -1.53
CA ILE A 150 6.35 3.06 -0.11
C ILE A 150 7.45 2.23 0.58
N MET A 151 7.41 0.91 0.42
CA MET A 151 8.38 0.02 1.06
C MET A 151 9.80 0.24 0.55
N ALA A 152 9.99 0.41 -0.76
CA ALA A 152 11.28 0.69 -1.37
C ALA A 152 11.88 2.01 -0.87
N SER A 153 11.05 3.05 -0.72
CA SER A 153 11.49 4.34 -0.18
C SER A 153 12.05 4.20 1.22
N ILE A 154 11.47 3.33 2.05
CA ILE A 154 11.90 3.08 3.41
C ILE A 154 13.11 2.15 3.43
N ALA A 155 13.01 0.98 2.80
CA ALA A 155 14.01 -0.09 2.86
C ALA A 155 15.36 0.37 2.29
N PHE A 156 15.34 1.15 1.21
CA PHE A 156 16.55 1.60 0.51
C PHE A 156 16.89 3.07 0.76
N ASN A 157 16.25 3.70 1.76
CA ASN A 157 16.43 5.11 2.13
C ASN A 157 16.45 6.06 0.90
N SER A 158 15.52 5.87 0.01
CA SER A 158 15.42 6.58 -1.27
C SER A 158 14.08 7.30 -1.42
N ASN A 159 13.84 7.93 -2.56
CA ASN A 159 12.55 8.53 -2.87
C ASN A 159 11.99 7.86 -4.12
N VAL A 160 11.35 6.73 -3.92
CA VAL A 160 10.68 6.00 -4.99
C VAL A 160 9.21 6.42 -5.04
N THR A 161 8.77 6.95 -6.18
CA THR A 161 7.36 7.26 -6.45
C THR A 161 6.72 6.13 -7.25
N PHE A 162 5.39 6.03 -7.21
CA PHE A 162 4.67 5.01 -7.97
C PHE A 162 5.01 5.03 -9.47
N SER A 163 5.22 6.21 -10.06
CA SER A 163 5.59 6.34 -11.48
C SER A 163 6.95 5.74 -11.86
N GLN A 164 7.79 5.41 -10.88
CA GLN A 164 9.10 4.78 -11.07
C GLN A 164 9.06 3.27 -10.85
N VAL A 165 7.92 2.74 -10.40
CA VAL A 165 7.75 1.30 -10.17
C VAL A 165 7.23 0.64 -11.43
N TYR A 166 7.95 -0.37 -11.92
CA TYR A 166 7.40 -1.24 -12.95
C TYR A 166 6.23 -2.03 -12.37
N THR A 167 5.09 -2.00 -13.04
CA THR A 167 3.89 -2.74 -12.66
C THR A 167 3.40 -3.56 -13.84
N GLU A 168 3.00 -4.78 -13.55
CA GLU A 168 2.39 -5.70 -14.50
C GLU A 168 1.12 -6.28 -13.89
N GLY A 169 0.02 -6.21 -14.64
CA GLY A 169 -1.26 -6.77 -14.23
C GLY A 169 -1.33 -8.28 -14.46
N ILE A 170 -2.41 -8.89 -13.95
CA ILE A 170 -2.68 -10.32 -14.12
C ILE A 170 -3.76 -10.62 -15.17
N THR A 171 -4.28 -9.61 -15.82
CA THR A 171 -5.41 -9.72 -16.79
C THR A 171 -5.11 -10.59 -18.00
N HIS A 172 -3.82 -10.73 -18.36
CA HIS A 172 -3.37 -11.54 -19.49
C HIS A 172 -2.70 -12.86 -19.09
N ILE A 173 -2.71 -13.20 -17.81
CA ILE A 173 -2.10 -14.44 -17.34
C ILE A 173 -3.04 -15.61 -17.62
N THR A 174 -2.50 -16.67 -18.24
CA THR A 174 -3.22 -17.92 -18.47
C THR A 174 -3.02 -18.92 -17.32
N ALA A 175 -3.94 -19.86 -17.15
CA ALA A 175 -3.80 -20.93 -16.17
C ALA A 175 -2.54 -21.78 -16.41
N GLU A 176 -2.15 -21.97 -17.65
CA GLU A 176 -0.90 -22.67 -18.04
C GLU A 176 0.35 -21.90 -17.58
N ALA A 177 0.36 -20.57 -17.75
CA ALA A 177 1.49 -19.73 -17.30
C ALA A 177 1.66 -19.76 -15.78
N VAL A 178 0.56 -19.75 -15.03
CA VAL A 178 0.58 -19.86 -13.56
C VAL A 178 1.12 -21.22 -13.13
N SER A 179 0.64 -22.31 -13.75
CA SER A 179 1.11 -23.67 -13.49
C SER A 179 2.60 -23.84 -13.79
N TYR A 180 3.08 -23.29 -14.91
CA TYR A 180 4.50 -23.34 -15.28
C TYR A 180 5.42 -22.64 -14.27
N THR A 181 5.00 -21.51 -13.73
CA THR A 181 5.77 -20.76 -12.73
C THR A 181 5.93 -21.56 -11.44
N HIS A 182 4.86 -22.27 -11.02
CA HIS A 182 4.89 -23.15 -9.84
C HIS A 182 5.80 -24.37 -10.03
N LEU A 183 5.78 -25.00 -11.21
CA LEU A 183 6.66 -26.13 -11.53
C LEU A 183 8.13 -25.71 -11.48
N ARG A 184 8.51 -24.57 -12.06
CA ARG A 184 9.90 -24.07 -12.01
C ARG A 184 10.36 -23.69 -10.60
N ALA A 185 9.51 -23.15 -9.77
CA ALA A 185 9.86 -22.85 -8.37
C ALA A 185 10.19 -24.14 -7.57
N HIS A 186 9.58 -25.26 -7.92
CA HIS A 186 9.92 -26.57 -7.36
C HIS A 186 11.23 -27.13 -7.92
N GLU A 187 11.53 -26.93 -9.20
CA GLU A 187 12.78 -27.42 -9.82
C GLU A 187 14.03 -26.70 -9.28
N THR A 188 13.93 -25.39 -8.99
CA THR A 188 15.07 -24.64 -8.42
C THR A 188 15.38 -25.03 -6.97
N LYS A 189 14.44 -25.57 -6.21
CA LYS A 189 14.67 -26.14 -4.87
C LYS A 189 15.32 -27.54 -4.90
N ALA A 190 15.21 -28.26 -5.99
CA ALA A 190 15.78 -29.61 -6.12
C ALA A 190 17.26 -29.60 -6.58
N ASN A 191 17.79 -28.45 -7.00
CA ASN A 191 19.18 -28.29 -7.50
C ASN A 191 20.10 -27.49 -6.58
N LEU A 192 19.67 -27.23 -5.33
CA LEU A 192 20.46 -26.66 -4.24
C LEU A 192 20.64 -27.71 -3.15
#